data_c601cf3e1bef0a94c5cbc25a933d9ae7
#
_entry.id   c601cf3e1bef0a94c5cbc25a933d9ae7
#
_cell.length_a   1.000
_cell.length_b   1.000
_cell.length_c   1.000
_cell.angle_alpha   90.00
_cell.angle_beta   90.00
_cell.angle_gamma   90.00
#
_symmetry.space_group_name_H-M   'P 1'
#
loop_
_entity.id
_entity.type
_entity.pdbx_description
1 polymer ?
#
loop_
_entity_poly.entity_id
_entity_poly.type
_entity_poly.pdbx_seq_one_letter_code
_entity_poly.pdbx_strand_id
1 'polypeptide(L)'
;ASRAPVPGAERTLFVTPFDLSTPVGEIVARYPGTSRIFDRAGVDFCCGGKRSLAEACQAKGLPADHLLAELEQELAAVADEPDTSLAGAPLAALTRYIVERFHVPLGEELPRLGRMAERVLEAHAGAHPDVVPELVCLFRRFRAELEEHMAKEESVLFPAIEALATASAATGARIPPLAALIAALEGEHDGAGAALRRLRELTGGFTPPA
;
A
#
# COMPACT_ATOMS: atom_id res chain seq x y z
N ALA A 1 57.60 -13.21 3.75
CA ALA A 1 56.54 -13.45 4.73
C ALA A 1 55.23 -13.66 3.95
N SER A 2 54.88 -14.93 3.80
CA SER A 2 53.68 -15.40 3.09
C SER A 2 52.46 -15.21 3.99
N ARG A 3 51.47 -14.45 3.51
CA ARG A 3 50.18 -14.24 4.19
C ARG A 3 49.26 -15.39 3.81
N ALA A 4 48.92 -16.22 4.76
CA ALA A 4 47.96 -17.31 4.58
C ALA A 4 46.56 -16.80 4.19
N PRO A 5 45.79 -17.50 3.35
CA PRO A 5 44.44 -17.13 2.99
C PRO A 5 43.52 -17.31 4.20
N VAL A 6 42.66 -16.32 4.42
CA VAL A 6 41.58 -16.35 5.43
C VAL A 6 40.54 -17.41 5.00
N PRO A 7 40.17 -18.37 5.85
CA PRO A 7 39.16 -19.36 5.50
C PRO A 7 37.78 -18.68 5.27
N GLY A 8 37.09 -19.18 4.25
CA GLY A 8 35.91 -18.64 3.68
C GLY A 8 34.81 -18.31 4.71
N ALA A 9 34.26 -17.13 4.56
CA ALA A 9 32.94 -16.80 5.12
C ALA A 9 31.95 -17.81 4.54
N GLU A 10 31.46 -18.72 5.38
CA GLU A 10 30.27 -19.50 5.08
C GLU A 10 29.15 -18.52 4.77
N ARG A 11 28.80 -18.41 3.48
CA ARG A 11 27.54 -17.78 3.09
C ARG A 11 26.43 -18.61 3.72
N THR A 12 25.96 -18.18 4.88
CA THR A 12 24.67 -18.64 5.41
C THR A 12 23.68 -18.41 4.28
N LEU A 13 23.18 -19.49 3.69
CA LEU A 13 22.10 -19.42 2.70
C LEU A 13 20.89 -18.86 3.44
N PHE A 14 20.64 -17.55 3.28
CA PHE A 14 19.40 -16.93 3.72
C PHE A 14 18.29 -17.61 2.92
N VAL A 15 17.57 -18.51 3.57
CA VAL A 15 16.35 -19.07 2.97
C VAL A 15 15.32 -17.96 3.05
N THR A 16 15.01 -17.35 1.91
CA THR A 16 13.93 -16.36 1.82
C THR A 16 12.63 -17.02 2.27
N PRO A 17 11.87 -16.34 3.12
CA PRO A 17 10.62 -16.87 3.65
C PRO A 17 9.45 -16.79 2.62
N PHE A 18 9.74 -16.42 1.39
CA PHE A 18 8.81 -16.35 0.25
C PHE A 18 9.52 -16.74 -1.05
N ASP A 19 8.75 -17.09 -2.06
CA ASP A 19 9.20 -17.48 -3.39
C ASP A 19 8.34 -16.81 -4.49
N LEU A 20 8.56 -17.22 -5.74
CA LEU A 20 7.83 -16.70 -6.89
C LEU A 20 6.31 -17.01 -6.85
N SER A 21 5.86 -17.97 -6.06
CA SER A 21 4.45 -18.31 -5.89
C SER A 21 3.75 -17.48 -4.82
N THR A 22 4.51 -16.79 -3.98
CA THR A 22 4.00 -16.00 -2.86
C THR A 22 3.25 -14.76 -3.38
N PRO A 23 2.04 -14.46 -2.86
CA PRO A 23 1.30 -13.25 -3.20
C PRO A 23 2.09 -11.98 -2.84
N VAL A 24 2.13 -11.00 -3.75
CA VAL A 24 2.92 -9.77 -3.53
C VAL A 24 2.43 -8.95 -2.34
N GLY A 25 1.12 -8.95 -2.07
CA GLY A 25 0.54 -8.32 -0.89
C GLY A 25 0.96 -8.99 0.42
N GLU A 26 1.13 -10.32 0.45
CA GLU A 26 1.62 -11.05 1.61
C GLU A 26 3.10 -10.71 1.90
N ILE A 27 3.91 -10.57 0.85
CA ILE A 27 5.32 -10.15 0.98
C ILE A 27 5.38 -8.79 1.65
N VAL A 28 4.61 -7.80 1.17
CA VAL A 28 4.61 -6.45 1.73
C VAL A 28 4.03 -6.40 3.14
N ALA A 29 2.96 -7.15 3.40
CA ALA A 29 2.36 -7.21 4.73
C ALA A 29 3.35 -7.75 5.78
N ARG A 30 4.17 -8.71 5.39
CA ARG A 30 5.17 -9.32 6.28
C ARG A 30 6.47 -8.52 6.35
N TYR A 31 6.84 -7.86 5.23
CA TYR A 31 8.08 -7.11 5.07
C TYR A 31 7.79 -5.74 4.45
N PRO A 32 7.30 -4.75 5.23
CA PRO A 32 6.84 -3.46 4.70
C PRO A 32 7.89 -2.68 3.89
N GLY A 33 9.18 -2.86 4.18
CA GLY A 33 10.30 -2.26 3.43
C GLY A 33 10.30 -2.62 1.95
N THR A 34 9.79 -3.81 1.61
CA THR A 34 9.70 -4.30 0.21
C THR A 34 8.73 -3.50 -0.66
N SER A 35 7.80 -2.74 -0.06
CA SER A 35 6.84 -1.90 -0.78
C SER A 35 7.53 -0.91 -1.73
N ARG A 36 8.69 -0.36 -1.35
CA ARG A 36 9.48 0.56 -2.18
C ARG A 36 10.03 -0.11 -3.44
N ILE A 37 10.37 -1.40 -3.35
CA ILE A 37 10.85 -2.18 -4.49
C ILE A 37 9.71 -2.40 -5.47
N PHE A 38 8.55 -2.83 -4.97
CA PHE A 38 7.35 -3.03 -5.80
C PHE A 38 6.89 -1.73 -6.46
N ASP A 39 6.92 -0.59 -5.75
CA ASP A 39 6.56 0.72 -6.32
C ASP A 39 7.52 1.12 -7.45
N ARG A 40 8.84 1.00 -7.27
CA ARG A 40 9.82 1.25 -8.33
C ARG A 40 9.63 0.33 -9.55
N ALA A 41 9.29 -0.92 -9.31
CA ALA A 41 9.02 -1.91 -10.35
C ALA A 41 7.64 -1.71 -11.02
N GLY A 42 6.80 -0.80 -10.51
CA GLY A 42 5.43 -0.57 -10.98
C GLY A 42 4.50 -1.76 -10.72
N VAL A 43 4.81 -2.60 -9.74
CA VAL A 43 4.01 -3.73 -9.31
C VAL A 43 2.98 -3.27 -8.29
N ASP A 44 1.71 -3.51 -8.58
CA ASP A 44 0.60 -3.19 -7.67
C ASP A 44 0.48 -4.28 -6.61
N PHE A 45 0.97 -3.99 -5.42
CA PHE A 45 0.96 -4.89 -4.27
C PHE A 45 -0.24 -4.65 -3.33
N CYS A 46 -1.00 -3.56 -3.49
CA CYS A 46 -2.17 -3.26 -2.67
C CYS A 46 -3.46 -3.81 -3.28
N CYS A 47 -3.90 -3.29 -4.44
CA CYS A 47 -5.14 -3.72 -5.10
C CYS A 47 -4.92 -5.05 -5.86
N GLY A 48 -3.74 -5.23 -6.45
CA GLY A 48 -3.29 -6.46 -7.12
C GLY A 48 -2.60 -7.47 -6.21
N GLY A 49 -2.61 -7.27 -4.90
CA GLY A 49 -1.81 -8.02 -3.92
C GLY A 49 -2.07 -9.52 -3.83
N LYS A 50 -3.18 -10.02 -4.35
CA LYS A 50 -3.52 -11.45 -4.41
C LYS A 50 -2.75 -12.21 -5.50
N ARG A 51 -2.11 -11.51 -6.45
CA ARG A 51 -1.28 -12.14 -7.50
C ARG A 51 0.04 -12.62 -6.92
N SER A 52 0.52 -13.76 -7.41
CA SER A 52 1.86 -14.23 -7.08
C SER A 52 2.93 -13.30 -7.64
N LEU A 53 4.13 -13.33 -7.05
CA LEU A 53 5.27 -12.57 -7.54
C LEU A 53 5.57 -12.85 -9.03
N ALA A 54 5.49 -14.13 -9.44
CA ALA A 54 5.67 -14.53 -10.84
C ALA A 54 4.62 -13.89 -11.77
N GLU A 55 3.34 -13.96 -11.42
CA GLU A 55 2.24 -13.39 -12.20
C GLU A 55 2.34 -11.84 -12.29
N ALA A 56 2.70 -11.19 -11.18
CA ALA A 56 2.88 -9.75 -11.14
C ALA A 56 4.04 -9.31 -12.04
N CYS A 57 5.18 -10.03 -12.00
CA CYS A 57 6.31 -9.80 -12.90
C CYS A 57 5.95 -10.03 -14.36
N GLN A 58 5.26 -11.13 -14.67
CA GLN A 58 4.82 -11.44 -16.02
C GLN A 58 3.91 -10.33 -16.59
N ALA A 59 2.97 -9.85 -15.81
CA ALA A 59 2.05 -8.77 -16.21
C ALA A 59 2.77 -7.45 -16.53
N LYS A 60 3.99 -7.26 -15.99
CA LYS A 60 4.83 -6.07 -16.20
C LYS A 60 6.00 -6.30 -17.15
N GLY A 61 6.20 -7.52 -17.63
CA GLY A 61 7.35 -7.88 -18.46
C GLY A 61 8.67 -7.81 -17.70
N LEU A 62 8.66 -8.02 -16.39
CA LEU A 62 9.84 -7.97 -15.52
C LEU A 62 10.46 -9.37 -15.36
N PRO A 63 11.79 -9.48 -15.29
CA PRO A 63 12.45 -10.73 -14.94
C PRO A 63 12.21 -11.04 -13.45
N ALA A 64 11.42 -12.09 -13.17
CA ALA A 64 10.98 -12.43 -11.83
C ALA A 64 12.13 -12.78 -10.88
N ASP A 65 13.17 -13.47 -11.38
CA ASP A 65 14.35 -13.82 -10.59
C ASP A 65 15.16 -12.57 -10.16
N HIS A 66 15.14 -11.52 -10.98
CA HIS A 66 15.82 -10.27 -10.63
C HIS A 66 15.09 -9.53 -9.51
N LEU A 67 13.75 -9.42 -9.62
CA LEU A 67 12.94 -8.79 -8.58
C LEU A 67 13.00 -9.58 -7.26
N LEU A 68 12.99 -10.92 -7.33
CA LEU A 68 13.19 -11.77 -6.15
C LEU A 68 14.53 -11.50 -5.48
N ALA A 69 15.62 -11.39 -6.25
CA ALA A 69 16.95 -11.10 -5.71
C ALA A 69 17.04 -9.70 -5.05
N GLU A 70 16.35 -8.68 -5.60
CA GLU A 70 16.27 -7.36 -4.96
C GLU A 70 15.51 -7.42 -3.62
N LEU A 71 14.41 -8.17 -3.56
CA LEU A 71 13.65 -8.39 -2.34
C LEU A 71 14.48 -9.13 -1.28
N GLU A 72 15.27 -10.13 -1.68
CA GLU A 72 16.19 -10.86 -0.81
C GLU A 72 17.28 -9.96 -0.23
N GLN A 73 17.82 -9.06 -1.04
CA GLN A 73 18.84 -8.10 -0.60
C GLN A 73 18.27 -7.11 0.43
N GLU A 74 17.06 -6.64 0.23
CA GLU A 74 16.36 -5.75 1.20
C GLU A 74 16.18 -6.45 2.54
N LEU A 75 15.71 -7.71 2.54
CA LEU A 75 15.56 -8.50 3.75
C LEU A 75 16.88 -8.73 4.48
N ALA A 76 17.94 -8.99 3.74
CA ALA A 76 19.27 -9.18 4.34
C ALA A 76 19.81 -7.87 4.95
N ALA A 77 19.43 -6.71 4.40
CA ALA A 77 19.86 -5.41 4.91
C ALA A 77 19.13 -5.01 6.21
N VAL A 78 17.88 -5.46 6.38
CA VAL A 78 17.04 -5.15 7.57
C VAL A 78 17.03 -6.28 8.60
N ALA A 79 17.81 -7.34 8.43
CA ALA A 79 17.82 -8.47 9.35
C ALA A 79 18.20 -8.12 10.81
N ASP A 80 18.84 -6.98 11.02
CA ASP A 80 19.23 -6.45 12.34
C ASP A 80 18.28 -5.37 12.90
N GLU A 81 17.21 -4.98 12.13
CA GLU A 81 16.22 -4.04 12.64
C GLU A 81 15.13 -4.76 13.45
N PRO A 82 14.57 -4.12 14.50
CA PRO A 82 13.47 -4.71 15.26
C PRO A 82 12.29 -4.99 14.33
N ASP A 83 11.69 -6.18 14.47
CA ASP A 83 10.55 -6.62 13.68
C ASP A 83 9.39 -5.62 13.79
N THR A 84 9.23 -4.78 12.76
CA THR A 84 8.13 -3.84 12.61
C THR A 84 6.92 -4.47 11.91
N SER A 85 6.96 -5.79 11.68
CA SER A 85 5.86 -6.53 11.10
C SER A 85 4.62 -6.44 11.99
N LEU A 86 3.50 -6.05 11.40
CA LEU A 86 2.19 -6.10 12.04
C LEU A 86 1.56 -7.49 11.99
N ALA A 87 2.26 -8.46 11.39
CA ALA A 87 1.83 -9.85 11.33
C ALA A 87 1.75 -10.43 12.75
N GLY A 88 0.53 -10.85 13.14
CA GLY A 88 0.28 -11.35 14.48
C GLY A 88 0.00 -10.28 15.56
N ALA A 89 0.01 -8.99 15.22
CA ALA A 89 -0.43 -7.95 16.12
C ALA A 89 -1.92 -8.12 16.50
N PRO A 90 -2.33 -7.76 17.73
CA PRO A 90 -3.75 -7.73 18.08
C PRO A 90 -4.53 -6.82 17.13
N LEU A 91 -5.74 -7.24 16.71
CA LEU A 91 -6.57 -6.49 15.77
C LEU A 91 -6.80 -5.02 16.19
N ALA A 92 -7.02 -4.78 17.49
CA ALA A 92 -7.15 -3.41 18.01
C ALA A 92 -5.86 -2.57 17.92
N ALA A 93 -4.69 -3.20 17.88
CA ALA A 93 -3.44 -2.48 17.63
C ALA A 93 -3.29 -2.14 16.15
N LEU A 94 -3.75 -3.04 15.27
CA LEU A 94 -3.73 -2.82 13.83
C LEU A 94 -4.68 -1.71 13.41
N THR A 95 -5.94 -1.69 13.91
CA THR A 95 -6.90 -0.62 13.61
C THR A 95 -6.38 0.74 14.07
N ARG A 96 -5.83 0.82 15.26
CA ARG A 96 -5.20 2.03 15.79
C ARG A 96 -4.03 2.50 14.92
N TYR A 97 -3.16 1.58 14.56
CA TYR A 97 -2.02 1.88 13.67
C TYR A 97 -2.49 2.48 12.33
N ILE A 98 -3.54 1.92 11.73
CA ILE A 98 -4.11 2.45 10.47
C ILE A 98 -4.57 3.89 10.66
N VAL A 99 -5.33 4.16 11.72
CA VAL A 99 -5.83 5.52 12.00
C VAL A 99 -4.67 6.49 12.24
N GLU A 100 -3.76 6.18 13.16
CA GLU A 100 -2.68 7.08 13.53
C GLU A 100 -1.68 7.32 12.38
N ARG A 101 -1.40 6.28 11.59
CA ARG A 101 -0.36 6.33 10.56
C ARG A 101 -0.84 6.86 9.23
N PHE A 102 -2.11 6.62 8.90
CA PHE A 102 -2.66 6.94 7.57
C PHE A 102 -3.83 7.91 7.63
N HIS A 103 -4.86 7.66 8.45
CA HIS A 103 -6.06 8.49 8.42
C HIS A 103 -5.80 9.90 8.97
N VAL A 104 -5.13 10.02 10.11
CA VAL A 104 -4.81 11.33 10.69
C VAL A 104 -3.99 12.19 9.73
N PRO A 105 -2.86 11.73 9.17
CA PRO A 105 -2.11 12.51 8.18
C PRO A 105 -2.92 12.83 6.91
N LEU A 106 -3.72 11.88 6.41
CA LEU A 106 -4.55 12.11 5.23
C LEU A 106 -5.67 13.14 5.50
N GLY A 107 -6.26 13.12 6.69
CA GLY A 107 -7.25 14.11 7.12
C GLY A 107 -6.71 15.55 7.11
N GLU A 108 -5.42 15.74 7.32
CA GLU A 108 -4.75 17.04 7.22
C GLU A 108 -4.32 17.37 5.79
N GLU A 109 -3.74 16.40 5.08
CA GLU A 109 -3.16 16.60 3.76
C GLU A 109 -4.21 16.74 2.63
N LEU A 110 -5.30 15.97 2.66
CA LEU A 110 -6.31 16.02 1.61
C LEU A 110 -6.96 17.41 1.46
N PRO A 111 -7.36 18.11 2.56
CA PRO A 111 -7.82 19.50 2.46
C PRO A 111 -6.75 20.46 1.94
N ARG A 112 -5.48 20.27 2.34
CA ARG A 112 -4.35 21.07 1.87
C ARG A 112 -4.14 20.91 0.37
N LEU A 113 -4.09 19.69 -0.11
CA LEU A 113 -3.96 19.35 -1.54
C LEU A 113 -5.17 19.86 -2.33
N GLY A 114 -6.38 19.81 -1.76
CA GLY A 114 -7.57 20.38 -2.37
C GLY A 114 -7.42 21.88 -2.66
N ARG A 115 -6.96 22.65 -1.68
CA ARG A 115 -6.70 24.10 -1.89
C ARG A 115 -5.61 24.34 -2.94
N MET A 116 -4.60 23.50 -3.01
CA MET A 116 -3.56 23.58 -4.05
C MET A 116 -4.13 23.29 -5.43
N ALA A 117 -4.97 22.26 -5.55
CA ALA A 117 -5.62 21.89 -6.81
C ALA A 117 -6.49 23.04 -7.36
N GLU A 118 -7.23 23.75 -6.48
CA GLU A 118 -7.99 24.93 -6.90
C GLU A 118 -7.07 26.04 -7.46
N ARG A 119 -5.95 26.32 -6.81
CA ARG A 119 -4.98 27.30 -7.31
C ARG A 119 -4.38 26.88 -8.66
N VAL A 120 -4.11 25.59 -8.82
CA VAL A 120 -3.61 25.07 -10.11
C VAL A 120 -4.68 25.26 -11.19
N LEU A 121 -5.95 24.99 -10.88
CA LEU A 121 -7.06 25.22 -11.82
C LEU A 121 -7.14 26.69 -12.24
N GLU A 122 -7.14 27.62 -11.27
CA GLU A 122 -7.22 29.06 -11.52
C GLU A 122 -6.05 29.57 -12.36
N ALA A 123 -4.82 29.12 -12.06
CA ALA A 123 -3.60 29.62 -12.71
C ALA A 123 -3.32 28.99 -14.07
N HIS A 124 -3.69 27.73 -14.28
CA HIS A 124 -3.19 26.94 -15.42
C HIS A 124 -4.26 26.35 -16.33
N ALA A 125 -5.55 26.43 -16.00
CA ALA A 125 -6.60 25.87 -16.84
C ALA A 125 -6.63 26.48 -18.26
N GLY A 126 -6.30 27.76 -18.39
CA GLY A 126 -6.23 28.44 -19.68
C GLY A 126 -5.07 28.00 -20.56
N ALA A 127 -3.94 27.64 -19.95
CA ALA A 127 -2.75 27.17 -20.65
C ALA A 127 -2.84 25.65 -20.97
N HIS A 128 -3.52 24.88 -20.13
CA HIS A 128 -3.64 23.42 -20.24
C HIS A 128 -5.10 22.96 -20.10
N PRO A 129 -6.01 23.39 -21.01
CA PRO A 129 -7.44 23.18 -20.88
C PRO A 129 -7.86 21.70 -20.93
N ASP A 130 -7.07 20.85 -21.57
CA ASP A 130 -7.35 19.42 -21.72
C ASP A 130 -6.91 18.58 -20.51
N VAL A 131 -6.02 19.10 -19.67
CA VAL A 131 -5.41 18.31 -18.57
C VAL A 131 -5.84 18.84 -17.20
N VAL A 132 -5.66 20.14 -16.95
CA VAL A 132 -5.83 20.69 -15.61
C VAL A 132 -7.25 20.59 -15.07
N PRO A 133 -8.32 20.87 -15.84
CA PRO A 133 -9.69 20.68 -15.36
C PRO A 133 -10.01 19.21 -15.04
N GLU A 134 -9.56 18.27 -15.88
CA GLU A 134 -9.75 16.83 -15.64
C GLU A 134 -9.01 16.38 -14.38
N LEU A 135 -7.75 16.81 -14.22
CA LEU A 135 -6.91 16.52 -13.05
C LEU A 135 -7.60 16.95 -11.75
N VAL A 136 -8.08 18.20 -11.70
CA VAL A 136 -8.71 18.75 -10.49
C VAL A 136 -10.06 18.09 -10.22
N CYS A 137 -10.86 17.84 -11.25
CA CYS A 137 -12.12 17.11 -11.11
C CYS A 137 -11.91 15.69 -10.56
N LEU A 138 -10.93 14.97 -11.12
CA LEU A 138 -10.57 13.63 -10.65
C LEU A 138 -10.08 13.65 -9.20
N PHE A 139 -9.22 14.61 -8.85
CA PHE A 139 -8.71 14.73 -7.49
C PHE A 139 -9.83 15.07 -6.47
N ARG A 140 -10.76 15.96 -6.81
CA ARG A 140 -11.91 16.27 -5.94
C ARG A 140 -12.75 15.04 -5.64
N ARG A 141 -13.04 14.24 -6.67
CA ARG A 141 -13.78 12.99 -6.50
C ARG A 141 -13.01 11.98 -5.65
N PHE A 142 -11.75 11.74 -6.00
CA PHE A 142 -10.86 10.85 -5.24
C PHE A 142 -10.79 11.24 -3.76
N ARG A 143 -10.64 12.53 -3.47
CA ARG A 143 -10.63 13.04 -2.10
C ARG A 143 -11.92 12.74 -1.36
N ALA A 144 -13.07 13.03 -1.96
CA ALA A 144 -14.37 12.80 -1.33
C ALA A 144 -14.61 11.31 -1.05
N GLU A 145 -14.28 10.44 -2.01
CA GLU A 145 -14.38 8.99 -1.88
C GLU A 145 -13.47 8.45 -0.76
N LEU A 146 -12.24 8.97 -0.65
CA LEU A 146 -11.30 8.55 0.37
C LEU A 146 -11.67 9.06 1.77
N GLU A 147 -12.17 10.30 1.90
CA GLU A 147 -12.68 10.84 3.17
C GLU A 147 -13.89 10.01 3.67
N GLU A 148 -14.81 9.63 2.77
CA GLU A 148 -15.94 8.77 3.11
C GLU A 148 -15.50 7.35 3.49
N HIS A 149 -14.52 6.79 2.78
CA HIS A 149 -13.94 5.49 3.05
C HIS A 149 -13.36 5.42 4.47
N MET A 150 -12.48 6.36 4.82
CA MET A 150 -11.88 6.43 6.17
C MET A 150 -12.96 6.56 7.25
N ALA A 151 -13.99 7.36 7.01
CA ALA A 151 -15.10 7.51 7.96
C ALA A 151 -15.89 6.20 8.15
N LYS A 152 -16.10 5.39 7.10
CA LYS A 152 -16.73 4.06 7.20
C LYS A 152 -15.88 3.09 8.01
N GLU A 153 -14.56 3.08 7.79
CA GLU A 153 -13.64 2.25 8.56
C GLU A 153 -13.66 2.61 10.04
N GLU A 154 -13.51 3.89 10.38
CA GLU A 154 -13.46 4.35 11.78
C GLU A 154 -14.80 4.23 12.51
N SER A 155 -15.93 4.46 11.82
CA SER A 155 -17.24 4.46 12.48
C SER A 155 -17.94 3.10 12.50
N VAL A 156 -17.57 2.18 11.58
CA VAL A 156 -18.30 0.91 11.43
C VAL A 156 -17.34 -0.30 11.46
N LEU A 157 -16.35 -0.34 10.58
CA LEU A 157 -15.51 -1.53 10.44
C LEU A 157 -14.61 -1.76 11.66
N PHE A 158 -13.85 -0.75 12.07
CA PHE A 158 -12.88 -0.91 13.17
C PHE A 158 -13.56 -1.20 14.51
N PRO A 159 -14.65 -0.52 14.90
CA PRO A 159 -15.40 -0.91 16.10
C PRO A 159 -15.94 -2.34 16.04
N ALA A 160 -16.39 -2.81 14.87
CA ALA A 160 -16.87 -4.17 14.73
C ALA A 160 -15.73 -5.22 14.82
N ILE A 161 -14.55 -4.91 14.27
CA ILE A 161 -13.34 -5.74 14.42
C ILE A 161 -12.92 -5.83 15.90
N GLU A 162 -12.92 -4.71 16.61
CA GLU A 162 -12.55 -4.66 18.04
C GLU A 162 -13.57 -5.41 18.92
N ALA A 163 -14.85 -5.31 18.59
CA ALA A 163 -15.89 -6.09 19.27
C ALA A 163 -15.73 -7.59 19.04
N LEU A 164 -15.32 -8.01 17.82
CA LEU A 164 -14.98 -9.38 17.51
C LEU A 164 -13.79 -9.90 18.32
N ALA A 165 -12.75 -9.10 18.40
CA ALA A 165 -11.53 -9.46 19.12
C ALA A 165 -11.76 -9.63 20.63
N THR A 166 -12.75 -8.90 21.19
CA THR A 166 -13.09 -8.95 22.63
C THR A 166 -14.23 -9.91 22.96
N ALA A 167 -15.04 -10.30 21.97
CA ALA A 167 -16.13 -11.26 22.16
C ALA A 167 -15.54 -12.65 22.45
N SER A 168 -15.49 -13.02 23.73
CA SER A 168 -15.34 -14.42 24.13
C SER A 168 -16.48 -15.24 23.50
N ALA A 169 -16.20 -16.48 23.09
CA ALA A 169 -17.18 -17.40 22.48
C ALA A 169 -18.46 -17.64 23.32
N ALA A 170 -18.53 -17.07 24.53
CA ALA A 170 -19.63 -17.20 25.49
C ALA A 170 -20.71 -16.09 25.35
N THR A 171 -20.46 -15.01 24.64
CA THR A 171 -21.38 -13.84 24.65
C THR A 171 -22.21 -13.73 23.40
N GLY A 172 -22.74 -14.66 22.76
CA GLY A 172 -23.78 -14.60 21.71
C GLY A 172 -23.99 -13.25 20.97
N ALA A 173 -22.96 -12.41 20.96
CA ALA A 173 -22.98 -11.09 20.35
C ALA A 173 -23.24 -11.26 18.85
N ARG A 174 -24.36 -10.73 18.39
CA ARG A 174 -24.78 -10.74 16.99
C ARG A 174 -23.90 -9.74 16.24
N ILE A 175 -22.82 -10.26 15.65
CA ILE A 175 -21.91 -9.47 14.84
C ILE A 175 -22.59 -9.23 13.48
N PRO A 176 -22.60 -7.97 12.98
CA PRO A 176 -23.09 -7.70 11.63
C PRO A 176 -22.33 -8.56 10.62
N PRO A 177 -22.92 -8.94 9.49
CA PRO A 177 -22.20 -9.64 8.43
C PRO A 177 -21.16 -8.68 7.82
N LEU A 178 -19.95 -8.69 8.35
CA LEU A 178 -18.83 -7.82 7.91
C LEU A 178 -18.39 -8.12 6.48
N ALA A 179 -18.65 -9.33 5.98
CA ALA A 179 -18.19 -9.74 4.66
C ALA A 179 -18.64 -8.79 3.53
N ALA A 180 -19.87 -8.32 3.55
CA ALA A 180 -20.36 -7.39 2.54
C ALA A 180 -19.72 -6.00 2.67
N LEU A 181 -19.51 -5.52 3.90
CA LEU A 181 -18.82 -4.26 4.15
C LEU A 181 -17.35 -4.34 3.72
N ILE A 182 -16.66 -5.40 4.07
CA ILE A 182 -15.26 -5.63 3.66
C ILE A 182 -15.16 -5.66 2.15
N ALA A 183 -16.02 -6.40 1.45
CA ALA A 183 -16.02 -6.46 0.00
C ALA A 183 -16.31 -5.09 -0.65
N ALA A 184 -17.17 -4.26 -0.06
CA ALA A 184 -17.42 -2.91 -0.53
C ALA A 184 -16.17 -2.02 -0.36
N LEU A 185 -15.53 -2.06 0.80
CA LEU A 185 -14.30 -1.30 1.10
C LEU A 185 -13.11 -1.77 0.24
N GLU A 186 -12.98 -3.07 -0.02
CA GLU A 186 -12.01 -3.60 -0.99
C GLU A 186 -12.24 -3.00 -2.39
N GLY A 187 -13.51 -2.90 -2.84
CA GLY A 187 -13.86 -2.25 -4.11
C GLY A 187 -13.54 -0.76 -4.14
N GLU A 188 -13.68 -0.06 -3.01
CA GLU A 188 -13.30 1.35 -2.87
C GLU A 188 -11.76 1.53 -2.98
N HIS A 189 -10.97 0.59 -2.44
CA HIS A 189 -9.51 0.56 -2.63
C HIS A 189 -9.13 0.39 -4.11
N ASP A 190 -9.81 -0.51 -4.83
CA ASP A 190 -9.58 -0.69 -6.26
C ASP A 190 -9.88 0.59 -7.05
N GLY A 191 -10.96 1.30 -6.68
CA GLY A 191 -11.34 2.61 -7.20
C GLY A 191 -10.28 3.67 -6.94
N ALA A 192 -9.79 3.75 -5.70
CA ALA A 192 -8.73 4.66 -5.31
C ALA A 192 -7.43 4.40 -6.10
N GLY A 193 -7.04 3.12 -6.26
CA GLY A 193 -5.91 2.72 -7.07
C GLY A 193 -6.06 3.13 -8.55
N ALA A 194 -7.25 3.01 -9.11
CA ALA A 194 -7.53 3.44 -10.48
C ALA A 194 -7.44 4.97 -10.62
N ALA A 195 -7.96 5.73 -9.64
CA ALA A 195 -7.86 7.18 -9.62
C ALA A 195 -6.40 7.67 -9.55
N LEU A 196 -5.58 7.05 -8.68
CA LEU A 196 -4.14 7.37 -8.56
C LEU A 196 -3.38 7.06 -9.85
N ARG A 197 -3.65 5.95 -10.52
CA ARG A 197 -3.07 5.64 -11.84
C ARG A 197 -3.45 6.71 -12.87
N ARG A 198 -4.72 7.11 -12.91
CA ARG A 198 -5.18 8.15 -13.85
C ARG A 198 -4.56 9.51 -13.55
N LEU A 199 -4.41 9.90 -12.28
CA LEU A 199 -3.70 11.11 -11.87
C LEU A 199 -2.24 11.10 -12.35
N ARG A 200 -1.55 9.96 -12.21
CA ARG A 200 -0.18 9.78 -12.69
C ARG A 200 -0.08 9.90 -14.21
N GLU A 201 -1.01 9.31 -14.95
CA GLU A 201 -1.07 9.42 -16.42
C GLU A 201 -1.26 10.87 -16.88
N LEU A 202 -2.27 11.56 -16.33
CA LEU A 202 -2.59 12.96 -16.67
C LEU A 202 -1.42 13.92 -16.43
N THR A 203 -0.59 13.61 -15.44
CA THR A 203 0.55 14.43 -15.04
C THR A 203 1.88 13.96 -15.63
N GLY A 204 1.88 12.99 -16.53
CA GLY A 204 3.13 12.41 -17.06
C GLY A 204 4.07 11.90 -15.98
N GLY A 205 3.52 11.21 -14.95
CA GLY A 205 4.29 10.70 -13.81
C GLY A 205 4.59 11.77 -12.76
N PHE A 206 3.70 12.73 -12.55
CA PHE A 206 3.84 13.89 -11.66
C PHE A 206 4.98 14.84 -12.06
N THR A 207 5.22 14.93 -13.37
CA THR A 207 6.20 15.86 -13.93
C THR A 207 5.50 17.18 -14.26
N PRO A 208 5.98 18.34 -13.74
CA PRO A 208 5.42 19.62 -14.12
C PRO A 208 5.56 19.84 -15.64
N PRO A 209 4.55 20.40 -16.32
CA PRO A 209 4.70 20.82 -17.71
C PRO A 209 5.77 21.91 -17.84
N ALA A 210 6.46 21.90 -19.00
CA ALA A 210 7.52 22.86 -19.30
C ALA A 210 6.98 24.27 -19.48
#